data_dbbe24c0ddcf0c93bdec00581d63f5dd
#
_entry.id   dbbe24c0ddcf0c93bdec00581d63f5dd
#
_cell.length_a   1.000
_cell.length_b   1.000
_cell.length_c   1.000
_cell.angle_alpha   90.00
_cell.angle_beta   90.00
_cell.angle_gamma   90.00
#
_symmetry.space_group_name_H-M   'P 1'
#
loop_
_entity.id
_entity.type
_entity.pdbx_description
1 polymer ?
#
loop_
_entity_poly.entity_id
_entity_poly.type
_entity_poly.pdbx_seq_one_letter_code
_entity_poly.pdbx_strand_id
1 'polypeptide(L)'
;MPIASDITALVGRTPLVRLNRLPQAFDCQAEIVAKLESFNPTASVKDRIAGAMVEAAEQNGTIEPGLTVLVEPTSGNTGIALAMVAAARGYRLILTMPDTMSTERRSMLRAYGAELQLTPGNEGMQGAIALAKELVREIPGAYLLQQFDNPANPAVHAASTAEEIWQDTEGRLDALVAGVGTGGTITGCARVLRSRQ
;
A
#
# COMPACT_ATOMS: atom_id res chain seq x y z
N MET A 1 -1.25 2.41 -26.21
CA MET A 1 -0.48 2.26 -24.96
C MET A 1 0.40 1.02 -25.12
N PRO A 2 1.65 1.02 -24.66
CA PRO A 2 2.45 -0.20 -24.65
C PRO A 2 1.82 -1.24 -23.71
N ILE A 3 2.03 -2.50 -24.02
CA ILE A 3 1.61 -3.61 -23.14
C ILE A 3 2.47 -3.54 -21.88
N ALA A 4 1.83 -3.52 -20.69
CA ALA A 4 2.53 -3.56 -19.41
C ALA A 4 3.23 -4.93 -19.23
N SER A 5 4.40 -4.94 -18.59
CA SER A 5 5.14 -6.17 -18.33
C SER A 5 4.37 -7.12 -17.39
N ASP A 6 3.73 -6.55 -16.39
CA ASP A 6 2.86 -7.23 -15.43
C ASP A 6 1.93 -6.22 -14.75
N ILE A 7 1.11 -6.70 -13.82
CA ILE A 7 0.10 -5.88 -13.14
C ILE A 7 0.74 -4.78 -12.25
N THR A 8 1.95 -4.98 -11.75
CA THR A 8 2.62 -4.00 -10.88
C THR A 8 3.03 -2.74 -11.63
N ALA A 9 3.28 -2.84 -12.95
CA ALA A 9 3.57 -1.70 -13.82
C ALA A 9 2.38 -0.74 -14.02
N LEU A 10 1.18 -1.14 -13.63
CA LEU A 10 -0.05 -0.33 -13.70
C LEU A 10 -0.32 0.44 -12.39
N VAL A 11 0.49 0.27 -11.35
CA VAL A 11 0.34 0.97 -10.07
C VAL A 11 0.68 2.45 -10.23
N GLY A 12 -0.09 3.31 -9.59
CA GLY A 12 0.09 4.76 -9.64
C GLY A 12 -0.55 5.41 -10.86
N ARG A 13 -0.13 6.63 -11.18
CA ARG A 13 -0.72 7.47 -12.24
C ARG A 13 -2.25 7.57 -12.14
N THR A 14 -2.73 7.62 -10.91
CA THR A 14 -4.16 7.70 -10.60
C THR A 14 -4.70 9.08 -10.93
N PRO A 15 -5.93 9.20 -11.46
CA PRO A 15 -6.47 10.48 -11.88
C PRO A 15 -6.85 11.38 -10.70
N LEU A 16 -6.80 12.69 -10.93
CA LEU A 16 -7.48 13.71 -10.12
C LEU A 16 -8.87 13.99 -10.70
N VAL A 17 -9.86 14.12 -9.84
CA VAL A 17 -11.23 14.49 -10.22
C VAL A 17 -11.70 15.71 -9.41
N ARG A 18 -12.26 16.71 -10.12
CA ARG A 18 -12.85 17.88 -9.47
C ARG A 18 -14.20 17.51 -8.84
N LEU A 19 -14.38 17.87 -7.59
CA LEU A 19 -15.66 17.73 -6.89
C LEU A 19 -16.50 18.99 -7.10
N ASN A 20 -17.64 18.87 -7.76
CA ASN A 20 -18.48 20.02 -8.12
C ASN A 20 -19.62 20.23 -7.12
N ARG A 21 -20.37 19.19 -6.79
CA ARG A 21 -21.60 19.31 -5.98
C ARG A 21 -21.35 19.39 -4.49
N LEU A 22 -20.38 18.64 -3.99
CA LEU A 22 -20.10 18.58 -2.56
C LEU A 22 -19.60 19.91 -1.99
N PRO A 23 -18.62 20.60 -2.61
CA PRO A 23 -18.21 21.94 -2.16
C PRO A 23 -19.36 22.94 -2.15
N GLN A 24 -20.20 22.95 -3.17
CA GLN A 24 -21.37 23.83 -3.26
C GLN A 24 -22.38 23.60 -2.13
N ALA A 25 -22.62 22.35 -1.76
CA ALA A 25 -23.55 22.00 -0.69
C ALA A 25 -23.11 22.50 0.70
N PHE A 26 -21.82 22.87 0.86
CA PHE A 26 -21.23 23.39 2.08
C PHE A 26 -20.70 24.82 1.94
N ASP A 27 -21.14 25.57 0.94
CA ASP A 27 -20.66 26.94 0.63
C ASP A 27 -19.13 27.08 0.62
N CYS A 28 -18.43 26.01 0.20
CA CYS A 28 -16.98 25.97 0.14
C CYS A 28 -16.47 26.83 -1.01
N GLN A 29 -15.59 27.79 -0.70
CA GLN A 29 -14.99 28.69 -1.69
C GLN A 29 -13.75 28.08 -2.37
N ALA A 30 -13.17 27.01 -1.80
CA ALA A 30 -12.02 26.33 -2.37
C ALA A 30 -12.44 25.36 -3.49
N GLU A 31 -11.60 25.25 -4.50
CA GLU A 31 -11.68 24.16 -5.47
C GLU A 31 -11.17 22.88 -4.79
N ILE A 32 -11.99 21.82 -4.78
CA ILE A 32 -11.62 20.54 -4.19
C ILE A 32 -11.43 19.50 -5.30
N VAL A 33 -10.26 18.88 -5.33
CA VAL A 33 -9.95 17.76 -6.20
C VAL A 33 -9.65 16.52 -5.39
N ALA A 34 -10.13 15.37 -5.85
CA ALA A 34 -9.91 14.08 -5.22
C ALA A 34 -8.96 13.23 -6.08
N LYS A 35 -7.86 12.73 -5.48
CA LYS A 35 -7.00 11.76 -6.14
C LYS A 35 -7.56 10.36 -5.94
N LEU A 36 -7.93 9.72 -7.05
CA LEU A 36 -8.68 8.46 -7.02
C LEU A 36 -7.75 7.25 -6.93
N GLU A 37 -7.25 6.95 -5.74
CA GLU A 37 -6.40 5.77 -5.48
C GLU A 37 -7.11 4.43 -5.69
N SER A 38 -8.44 4.43 -5.85
CA SER A 38 -9.22 3.27 -6.29
C SER A 38 -8.95 2.84 -7.73
N PHE A 39 -8.23 3.64 -8.51
CA PHE A 39 -7.80 3.28 -9.87
C PHE A 39 -6.52 2.44 -9.89
N ASN A 40 -5.87 2.23 -8.76
CA ASN A 40 -4.82 1.21 -8.65
C ASN A 40 -5.38 -0.20 -8.86
N PRO A 41 -4.58 -1.17 -9.29
CA PRO A 41 -5.03 -2.54 -9.62
C PRO A 41 -5.85 -3.25 -8.54
N THR A 42 -5.51 -3.08 -7.25
CA THR A 42 -6.31 -3.63 -6.14
C THR A 42 -7.22 -2.59 -5.48
N ALA A 43 -7.53 -1.52 -6.21
CA ALA A 43 -8.43 -0.45 -5.84
C ALA A 43 -8.03 0.29 -4.53
N SER A 44 -6.74 0.43 -4.25
CA SER A 44 -6.30 1.18 -3.08
C SER A 44 -4.91 1.81 -3.24
N VAL A 45 -4.64 2.83 -2.41
CA VAL A 45 -3.32 3.47 -2.28
C VAL A 45 -2.23 2.48 -1.82
N LYS A 46 -2.59 1.35 -1.25
CA LYS A 46 -1.66 0.36 -0.72
C LYS A 46 -0.88 -0.39 -1.79
N ASP A 47 -1.36 -0.38 -3.03
CA ASP A 47 -0.62 -0.94 -4.16
C ASP A 47 0.74 -0.26 -4.33
N ARG A 48 0.79 1.07 -4.12
CA ARG A 48 2.03 1.84 -4.18
C ARG A 48 3.06 1.36 -3.17
N ILE A 49 2.65 1.25 -1.90
CA ILE A 49 3.60 0.86 -0.84
C ILE A 49 3.98 -0.61 -0.92
N ALA A 50 3.05 -1.49 -1.32
CA ALA A 50 3.33 -2.92 -1.49
C ALA A 50 4.41 -3.14 -2.57
N GLY A 51 4.26 -2.53 -3.74
CA GLY A 51 5.27 -2.57 -4.79
C GLY A 51 6.61 -2.01 -4.34
N ALA A 52 6.60 -0.82 -3.74
CA ALA A 52 7.81 -0.13 -3.32
C ALA A 52 8.60 -0.86 -2.21
N MET A 53 7.92 -1.45 -1.23
CA MET A 53 8.58 -2.20 -0.15
C MET A 53 9.26 -3.47 -0.69
N VAL A 54 8.59 -4.18 -1.59
CA VAL A 54 9.17 -5.38 -2.22
C VAL A 54 10.33 -4.97 -3.13
N GLU A 55 10.16 -3.99 -3.99
CA GLU A 55 11.21 -3.51 -4.90
C GLU A 55 12.45 -3.02 -4.16
N ALA A 56 12.29 -2.24 -3.08
CA ALA A 56 13.40 -1.76 -2.28
C ALA A 56 14.17 -2.92 -1.61
N ALA A 57 13.47 -3.95 -1.15
CA ALA A 57 14.08 -5.12 -0.54
C ALA A 57 14.80 -6.02 -1.58
N GLU A 58 14.28 -6.10 -2.82
CA GLU A 58 14.97 -6.75 -3.95
C GLU A 58 16.24 -6.00 -4.34
N GLN A 59 16.16 -4.68 -4.51
CA GLN A 59 17.28 -3.84 -4.93
C GLN A 59 18.46 -3.87 -3.96
N ASN A 60 18.20 -4.00 -2.66
CA ASN A 60 19.25 -4.11 -1.66
C ASN A 60 19.70 -5.56 -1.37
N GLY A 61 19.15 -6.53 -2.10
CA GLY A 61 19.51 -7.95 -1.99
C GLY A 61 19.00 -8.64 -0.72
N THR A 62 18.01 -8.04 -0.02
CA THR A 62 17.46 -8.64 1.21
C THR A 62 16.48 -9.78 0.90
N ILE A 63 15.76 -9.70 -0.22
CA ILE A 63 14.79 -10.70 -0.66
C ILE A 63 15.05 -11.12 -2.10
N GLU A 64 14.67 -12.38 -2.42
CA GLU A 64 14.81 -12.95 -3.75
C GLU A 64 13.57 -13.81 -4.07
N PRO A 65 12.96 -13.64 -5.30
CA PRO A 65 11.83 -14.46 -5.72
C PRO A 65 12.15 -15.95 -5.69
N GLY A 66 11.20 -16.75 -5.23
CA GLY A 66 11.35 -18.20 -5.10
C GLY A 66 12.15 -18.69 -3.89
N LEU A 67 12.93 -17.84 -3.23
CA LEU A 67 13.71 -18.18 -2.05
C LEU A 67 13.13 -17.55 -0.76
N THR A 68 12.70 -16.30 -0.83
CA THR A 68 12.20 -15.56 0.32
C THR A 68 10.71 -15.80 0.54
N VAL A 69 10.31 -15.98 1.79
CA VAL A 69 8.92 -15.98 2.22
C VAL A 69 8.58 -14.60 2.80
N LEU A 70 7.70 -13.87 2.15
CA LEU A 70 7.23 -12.59 2.67
C LEU A 70 6.22 -12.79 3.79
N VAL A 71 6.34 -12.02 4.86
CA VAL A 71 5.41 -12.06 5.99
C VAL A 71 4.92 -10.64 6.28
N GLU A 72 3.63 -10.45 6.53
CA GLU A 72 3.09 -9.15 6.96
C GLU A 72 1.86 -9.32 7.85
N PRO A 73 1.82 -8.66 9.03
CA PRO A 73 0.64 -8.61 9.87
C PRO A 73 -0.31 -7.54 9.34
N THR A 74 -1.35 -7.95 8.64
CA THR A 74 -2.33 -7.01 8.08
C THR A 74 -3.65 -7.66 7.76
N SER A 75 -4.72 -6.95 8.07
CA SER A 75 -6.09 -7.35 7.73
C SER A 75 -6.73 -6.47 6.67
N GLY A 76 -5.99 -5.48 6.18
CA GLY A 76 -6.50 -4.42 5.30
C GLY A 76 -6.02 -4.52 3.85
N ASN A 77 -6.12 -3.39 3.17
CA ASN A 77 -5.75 -3.24 1.76
C ASN A 77 -4.27 -3.54 1.50
N THR A 78 -3.40 -3.36 2.49
CA THR A 78 -1.98 -3.74 2.35
C THR A 78 -1.81 -5.23 2.07
N GLY A 79 -2.59 -6.09 2.74
CA GLY A 79 -2.56 -7.53 2.48
C GLY A 79 -2.98 -7.88 1.05
N ILE A 80 -4.02 -7.22 0.53
CA ILE A 80 -4.50 -7.43 -0.84
C ILE A 80 -3.42 -6.97 -1.85
N ALA A 81 -2.86 -5.79 -1.63
CA ALA A 81 -1.80 -5.25 -2.48
C ALA A 81 -0.53 -6.13 -2.47
N LEU A 82 -0.11 -6.60 -1.30
CA LEU A 82 1.03 -7.52 -1.18
C LEU A 82 0.75 -8.87 -1.84
N ALA A 83 -0.48 -9.39 -1.74
CA ALA A 83 -0.86 -10.63 -2.39
C ALA A 83 -0.80 -10.51 -3.92
N MET A 84 -1.25 -9.38 -4.49
CA MET A 84 -1.11 -9.08 -5.91
C MET A 84 0.38 -9.01 -6.31
N VAL A 85 1.20 -8.27 -5.56
CA VAL A 85 2.65 -8.11 -5.88
C VAL A 85 3.37 -9.45 -5.77
N ALA A 86 3.10 -10.22 -4.70
CA ALA A 86 3.70 -11.54 -4.49
C ALA A 86 3.35 -12.52 -5.62
N ALA A 87 2.09 -12.55 -6.03
CA ALA A 87 1.65 -13.37 -7.17
C ALA A 87 2.35 -12.96 -8.48
N ALA A 88 2.49 -11.66 -8.74
CA ALA A 88 3.12 -11.15 -9.95
C ALA A 88 4.63 -11.41 -9.99
N ARG A 89 5.30 -11.37 -8.82
CA ARG A 89 6.77 -11.48 -8.72
C ARG A 89 7.27 -12.87 -8.27
N GLY A 90 6.37 -13.83 -8.03
CA GLY A 90 6.74 -15.20 -7.68
C GLY A 90 7.20 -15.38 -6.22
N TYR A 91 6.67 -14.58 -5.30
CA TYR A 91 6.92 -14.75 -3.87
C TYR A 91 5.87 -15.62 -3.20
N ARG A 92 6.29 -16.45 -2.25
CA ARG A 92 5.41 -17.00 -1.24
C ARG A 92 5.08 -15.90 -0.24
N LEU A 93 3.79 -15.74 0.13
CA LEU A 93 3.33 -14.71 1.06
C LEU A 93 2.50 -15.33 2.17
N ILE A 94 2.85 -15.02 3.41
CA ILE A 94 2.08 -15.36 4.61
C ILE A 94 1.55 -14.07 5.22
N LEU A 95 0.24 -13.99 5.40
CA LEU A 95 -0.43 -12.86 6.06
C LEU A 95 -1.00 -13.34 7.40
N THR A 96 -0.65 -12.62 8.46
CA THR A 96 -1.23 -12.87 9.79
C THR A 96 -2.32 -11.87 10.10
N MET A 97 -3.45 -12.34 10.62
CA MET A 97 -4.61 -11.49 10.92
C MET A 97 -5.56 -12.12 11.93
N PRO A 98 -6.36 -11.32 12.66
CA PRO A 98 -7.40 -11.85 13.52
C PRO A 98 -8.46 -12.64 12.74
N ASP A 99 -9.00 -13.69 13.35
CA ASP A 99 -10.03 -14.56 12.77
C ASP A 99 -11.39 -13.87 12.59
N THR A 100 -11.56 -12.67 13.16
CA THR A 100 -12.73 -11.81 12.98
C THR A 100 -12.81 -11.14 11.60
N MET A 101 -11.79 -11.28 10.76
CA MET A 101 -11.80 -10.73 9.40
C MET A 101 -12.83 -11.45 8.51
N SER A 102 -13.50 -10.67 7.63
CA SER A 102 -14.57 -11.19 6.80
C SER A 102 -14.12 -12.33 5.88
N THR A 103 -15.03 -13.26 5.63
CA THR A 103 -14.78 -14.42 4.77
C THR A 103 -14.44 -14.02 3.35
N GLU A 104 -15.09 -12.97 2.83
CA GLU A 104 -14.85 -12.44 1.48
C GLU A 104 -13.41 -11.95 1.33
N ARG A 105 -12.90 -11.23 2.32
CA ARG A 105 -11.51 -10.75 2.32
C ARG A 105 -10.52 -11.90 2.37
N ARG A 106 -10.77 -12.89 3.25
CA ARG A 106 -9.93 -14.10 3.30
C ARG A 106 -9.93 -14.88 2.00
N SER A 107 -11.10 -14.99 1.36
CA SER A 107 -11.23 -15.66 0.05
C SER A 107 -10.47 -14.92 -1.05
N MET A 108 -10.55 -13.59 -1.08
CA MET A 108 -9.80 -12.77 -2.02
C MET A 108 -8.28 -12.94 -1.87
N LEU A 109 -7.77 -12.90 -0.65
CA LEU A 109 -6.34 -13.09 -0.37
C LEU A 109 -5.85 -14.48 -0.81
N ARG A 110 -6.62 -15.54 -0.54
CA ARG A 110 -6.32 -16.90 -1.00
C ARG A 110 -6.36 -17.02 -2.51
N ALA A 111 -7.27 -16.31 -3.19
CA ALA A 111 -7.35 -16.31 -4.64
C ALA A 111 -6.09 -15.72 -5.31
N TYR A 112 -5.41 -14.79 -4.65
CA TYR A 112 -4.08 -14.30 -5.04
C TYR A 112 -2.95 -15.25 -4.65
N GLY A 113 -3.22 -16.36 -3.93
CA GLY A 113 -2.20 -17.33 -3.51
C GLY A 113 -1.57 -17.05 -2.14
N ALA A 114 -2.07 -16.06 -1.38
CA ALA A 114 -1.55 -15.79 -0.04
C ALA A 114 -1.98 -16.87 0.97
N GLU A 115 -1.04 -17.28 1.82
CA GLU A 115 -1.29 -18.13 2.99
C GLU A 115 -1.77 -17.27 4.16
N LEU A 116 -2.83 -17.72 4.84
CA LEU A 116 -3.40 -16.95 5.95
C LEU A 116 -3.16 -17.70 7.26
N GLN A 117 -2.54 -17.03 8.21
CA GLN A 117 -2.38 -17.45 9.59
C GLN A 117 -3.30 -16.62 10.48
N LEU A 118 -4.31 -17.26 11.04
CA LEU A 118 -5.33 -16.58 11.84
C LEU A 118 -4.95 -16.62 13.32
N THR A 119 -5.14 -15.49 14.00
CA THR A 119 -4.97 -15.35 15.44
C THR A 119 -6.32 -15.15 16.11
N PRO A 120 -6.44 -15.46 17.43
CA PRO A 120 -7.67 -15.21 18.17
C PRO A 120 -8.12 -13.75 18.07
N GLY A 121 -9.40 -13.52 17.78
CA GLY A 121 -9.96 -12.19 17.56
C GLY A 121 -9.82 -11.26 18.76
N ASN A 122 -9.84 -11.79 19.99
CA ASN A 122 -9.65 -11.03 21.21
C ASN A 122 -8.24 -10.46 21.40
N GLU A 123 -7.23 -10.98 20.68
CA GLU A 123 -5.87 -10.45 20.66
C GLU A 123 -5.70 -9.30 19.65
N GLY A 124 -6.66 -9.11 18.76
CA GLY A 124 -6.66 -8.07 17.74
C GLY A 124 -5.39 -8.10 16.87
N MET A 125 -4.97 -6.93 16.41
CA MET A 125 -3.75 -6.82 15.60
C MET A 125 -2.46 -7.13 16.36
N GLN A 126 -2.45 -7.01 17.68
CA GLN A 126 -1.26 -7.33 18.49
C GLN A 126 -0.91 -8.82 18.40
N GLY A 127 -1.90 -9.72 18.45
CA GLY A 127 -1.71 -11.15 18.23
C GLY A 127 -1.16 -11.45 16.83
N ALA A 128 -1.70 -10.79 15.81
CA ALA A 128 -1.22 -10.96 14.43
C ALA A 128 0.25 -10.50 14.28
N ILE A 129 0.64 -9.38 14.89
CA ILE A 129 2.01 -8.89 14.90
C ILE A 129 2.96 -9.85 15.62
N ALA A 130 2.54 -10.40 16.77
CA ALA A 130 3.33 -11.37 17.53
C ALA A 130 3.58 -12.64 16.70
N LEU A 131 2.53 -13.19 16.08
CA LEU A 131 2.64 -14.37 15.21
C LEU A 131 3.53 -14.10 13.98
N ALA A 132 3.42 -12.92 13.34
CA ALA A 132 4.29 -12.59 12.22
C ALA A 132 5.78 -12.60 12.60
N LYS A 133 6.11 -12.06 13.78
CA LYS A 133 7.48 -12.07 14.32
C LYS A 133 7.98 -13.49 14.66
N GLU A 134 7.09 -14.35 15.14
CA GLU A 134 7.40 -15.75 15.40
C GLU A 134 7.69 -16.50 14.09
N LEU A 135 6.83 -16.38 13.09
CA LEU A 135 7.01 -16.99 11.77
C LEU A 135 8.34 -16.61 11.12
N VAL A 136 8.75 -15.35 11.24
CA VAL A 136 10.05 -14.89 10.69
C VAL A 136 11.24 -15.55 11.40
N ARG A 137 11.10 -15.94 12.68
CA ARG A 137 12.16 -16.66 13.40
C ARG A 137 12.20 -18.14 13.06
N GLU A 138 11.04 -18.73 12.78
CA GLU A 138 10.89 -20.16 12.55
C GLU A 138 11.10 -20.58 11.11
N ILE A 139 10.72 -19.73 10.15
CA ILE A 139 10.79 -20.05 8.73
C ILE A 139 12.10 -19.51 8.14
N PRO A 140 13.00 -20.40 7.69
CA PRO A 140 14.22 -19.98 7.01
C PRO A 140 13.91 -19.11 5.77
N GLY A 141 14.57 -17.97 5.63
CA GLY A 141 14.35 -17.05 4.52
C GLY A 141 13.05 -16.23 4.61
N ALA A 142 12.36 -16.24 5.75
CA ALA A 142 11.21 -15.35 5.94
C ALA A 142 11.65 -13.90 6.20
N TYR A 143 10.91 -12.96 5.61
CA TYR A 143 11.17 -11.53 5.72
C TYR A 143 9.89 -10.75 6.05
N LEU A 144 9.95 -9.89 7.07
CA LEU A 144 8.87 -9.02 7.51
C LEU A 144 8.99 -7.65 6.84
N LEU A 145 7.98 -7.26 6.05
CA LEU A 145 8.01 -6.02 5.27
C LEU A 145 7.80 -4.76 6.12
N GLN A 146 6.97 -4.83 7.18
CA GLN A 146 6.77 -3.78 8.20
C GLN A 146 6.27 -2.44 7.63
N GLN A 147 5.06 -2.39 7.10
CA GLN A 147 4.49 -1.21 6.46
C GLN A 147 4.55 0.08 7.31
N PHE A 148 4.55 -0.02 8.64
CA PHE A 148 4.59 1.13 9.54
C PHE A 148 5.99 1.72 9.73
N ASP A 149 7.03 0.89 9.63
CA ASP A 149 8.42 1.26 9.90
C ASP A 149 9.28 1.31 8.62
N ASN A 150 8.78 0.78 7.50
CA ASN A 150 9.52 0.66 6.26
C ASN A 150 9.69 2.02 5.55
N PRO A 151 10.92 2.49 5.35
CA PRO A 151 11.19 3.78 4.72
C PRO A 151 10.73 3.88 3.25
N ALA A 152 10.57 2.75 2.55
CA ALA A 152 10.05 2.72 1.19
C ALA A 152 8.59 3.22 1.11
N ASN A 153 7.82 3.09 2.21
CA ASN A 153 6.45 3.58 2.26
C ASN A 153 6.38 5.11 2.05
N PRO A 154 6.92 6.00 2.88
CA PRO A 154 6.90 7.42 2.58
C PRO A 154 7.72 7.79 1.33
N ALA A 155 8.75 7.04 0.99
CA ALA A 155 9.58 7.31 -0.18
C ALA A 155 8.81 7.19 -1.50
N VAL A 156 7.98 6.15 -1.68
CA VAL A 156 7.17 6.01 -2.91
C VAL A 156 6.17 7.13 -3.06
N HIS A 157 5.60 7.64 -1.97
CA HIS A 157 4.68 8.78 -2.02
C HIS A 157 5.41 10.08 -2.38
N ALA A 158 6.65 10.26 -1.93
CA ALA A 158 7.48 11.37 -2.35
C ALA A 158 7.84 11.28 -3.85
N ALA A 159 8.25 10.09 -4.31
CA ALA A 159 8.73 9.89 -5.67
C ALA A 159 7.61 9.79 -6.73
N SER A 160 6.38 9.43 -6.35
CA SER A 160 5.27 9.24 -7.29
C SER A 160 4.03 10.07 -6.97
N THR A 161 3.38 9.83 -5.84
CA THR A 161 2.11 10.48 -5.50
C THR A 161 2.22 12.00 -5.45
N ALA A 162 3.28 12.53 -4.84
CA ALA A 162 3.53 13.97 -4.77
C ALA A 162 3.79 14.55 -6.16
N GLU A 163 4.56 13.86 -6.99
CA GLU A 163 4.86 14.29 -8.35
C GLU A 163 3.61 14.31 -9.22
N GLU A 164 2.80 13.27 -9.15
CA GLU A 164 1.52 13.21 -9.86
C GLU A 164 0.60 14.37 -9.44
N ILE A 165 0.45 14.62 -8.12
CA ILE A 165 -0.34 15.74 -7.62
C ILE A 165 0.19 17.08 -8.17
N TRP A 166 1.50 17.30 -8.07
CA TRP A 166 2.14 18.53 -8.52
C TRP A 166 1.94 18.77 -10.01
N GLN A 167 2.15 17.76 -10.83
CA GLN A 167 1.98 17.84 -12.28
C GLN A 167 0.52 18.09 -12.67
N ASP A 168 -0.41 17.31 -12.11
CA ASP A 168 -1.82 17.36 -12.46
C ASP A 168 -2.51 18.65 -11.98
N THR A 169 -1.97 19.32 -10.95
CA THR A 169 -2.42 20.64 -10.49
C THR A 169 -1.62 21.81 -11.10
N GLU A 170 -0.64 21.53 -11.94
CA GLU A 170 0.30 22.55 -12.47
C GLU A 170 0.97 23.34 -11.34
N GLY A 171 1.25 22.69 -10.20
CA GLY A 171 1.80 23.33 -9.02
C GLY A 171 0.83 24.22 -8.23
N ARG A 172 -0.41 24.32 -8.65
CA ARG A 172 -1.44 25.15 -8.00
C ARG A 172 -2.18 24.34 -6.95
N LEU A 173 -1.65 24.33 -5.74
CA LEU A 173 -2.28 23.64 -4.61
C LEU A 173 -1.94 24.39 -3.31
N ASP A 174 -2.96 24.72 -2.53
CA ASP A 174 -2.83 25.41 -1.25
C ASP A 174 -2.83 24.43 -0.06
N ALA A 175 -3.52 23.30 -0.19
CA ALA A 175 -3.65 22.33 0.87
C ALA A 175 -3.71 20.88 0.35
N LEU A 176 -3.08 19.97 1.08
CA LEU A 176 -3.21 18.52 0.92
C LEU A 176 -3.89 17.92 2.14
N VAL A 177 -4.99 17.20 1.92
CA VAL A 177 -5.70 16.44 2.94
C VAL A 177 -5.57 14.95 2.64
N ALA A 178 -5.09 14.17 3.60
CA ALA A 178 -4.94 12.73 3.46
C ALA A 178 -5.34 12.00 4.73
N GLY A 179 -5.98 10.84 4.58
CA GLY A 179 -6.23 9.93 5.71
C GLY A 179 -4.91 9.37 6.27
N VAL A 180 -4.81 9.28 7.60
CA VAL A 180 -3.61 8.79 8.27
C VAL A 180 -3.84 7.38 8.82
N GLY A 181 -3.21 6.38 8.16
CA GLY A 181 -3.03 5.04 8.69
C GLY A 181 -1.56 4.86 9.11
N THR A 182 -0.71 4.49 8.15
CA THR A 182 0.76 4.42 8.37
C THR A 182 1.44 5.80 8.38
N GLY A 183 0.75 6.84 7.92
CA GLY A 183 1.32 8.18 7.76
C GLY A 183 2.16 8.37 6.49
N GLY A 184 2.41 7.31 5.71
CA GLY A 184 3.31 7.34 4.56
C GLY A 184 2.91 8.36 3.50
N THR A 185 1.62 8.42 3.14
CA THR A 185 1.12 9.33 2.11
C THR A 185 1.36 10.79 2.49
N ILE A 186 0.88 11.21 3.66
CA ILE A 186 1.02 12.61 4.09
C ILE A 186 2.50 12.98 4.30
N THR A 187 3.29 12.08 4.87
CA THR A 187 4.73 12.31 5.11
C THR A 187 5.50 12.45 3.80
N GLY A 188 5.31 11.52 2.86
CA GLY A 188 6.00 11.54 1.57
C GLY A 188 5.61 12.75 0.73
N CYS A 189 4.30 12.99 0.58
CA CYS A 189 3.82 14.13 -0.20
C CYS A 189 4.23 15.49 0.41
N ALA A 190 4.12 15.65 1.74
CA ALA A 190 4.47 16.90 2.39
C ALA A 190 5.96 17.26 2.23
N ARG A 191 6.86 16.26 2.25
CA ARG A 191 8.30 16.50 2.02
C ARG A 191 8.57 17.18 0.69
N VAL A 192 7.89 16.73 -0.37
CA VAL A 192 8.08 17.27 -1.73
C VAL A 192 7.31 18.57 -1.93
N LEU A 193 6.02 18.58 -1.60
CA LEU A 193 5.16 19.73 -1.90
C LEU A 193 5.58 20.98 -1.13
N ARG A 194 6.00 20.84 0.15
CA ARG A 194 6.52 21.96 0.95
C ARG A 194 7.83 22.56 0.44
N SER A 195 8.65 21.78 -0.25
CA SER A 195 9.91 22.29 -0.81
C SER A 195 9.72 23.05 -2.11
N ARG A 196 8.51 23.02 -2.69
CA ARG A 196 8.18 23.67 -3.97
C ARG A 196 7.32 24.93 -3.82
N GLN A 197 6.82 25.17 -2.62
CA GLN A 197 6.12 26.38 -2.21
C GLN A 197 7.09 27.29 -1.44
#